data_18e12631b8c8854ad20d4f7ab8680615
#
_entry.id   18e12631b8c8854ad20d4f7ab8680615
#
_cell.length_a   1.000
_cell.length_b   1.000
_cell.length_c   1.000
_cell.angle_alpha   90.00
_cell.angle_beta   90.00
_cell.angle_gamma   90.00
#
_symmetry.space_group_name_H-M   'P 1'
#
loop_
_entity.id
_entity.type
_entity.pdbx_description
1 polymer ?
#
loop_
_entity_poly.entity_id
_entity_poly.type
_entity_poly.pdbx_seq_one_letter_code
_entity_poly.pdbx_strand_id
1 'polypeptide(L)'
;MEGKRSEKVADLIQKEISQMLVKSIKDPRIGFVTITRVNVSEDCRLAKVYFSVAGTLEERESSVKGLDSAKGYVRKELGRRIRLRYTPEIIFQFDPSIEYSIHMEELIQSIHREKEANGDEKGN
;
A
#
# COMPACT_ATOMS: atom_id res chain seq x y z
N MET A 1 -1.67 -23.76 -13.29
CA MET A 1 -0.78 -23.51 -12.17
C MET A 1 0.12 -22.29 -12.31
N GLU A 2 -0.03 -21.61 -13.42
CA GLU A 2 0.63 -20.33 -13.64
C GLU A 2 0.24 -19.29 -12.60
N GLY A 3 -1.02 -19.30 -12.13
CA GLY A 3 -1.50 -18.40 -11.09
C GLY A 3 -0.73 -18.52 -9.77
N LYS A 4 -0.29 -19.72 -9.39
CA LYS A 4 0.53 -19.92 -8.19
C LYS A 4 1.91 -19.31 -8.31
N ARG A 5 2.48 -19.29 -9.52
CA ARG A 5 3.78 -18.67 -9.75
C ARG A 5 3.70 -17.15 -9.59
N SER A 6 2.69 -16.53 -10.19
CA SER A 6 2.50 -15.07 -10.04
C SER A 6 2.19 -14.68 -8.61
N GLU A 7 1.45 -15.49 -7.87
CA GLU A 7 1.19 -15.27 -6.44
C GLU A 7 2.48 -15.33 -5.61
N LYS A 8 3.34 -16.31 -5.86
CA LYS A 8 4.64 -16.42 -5.18
C LYS A 8 5.53 -15.23 -5.50
N VAL A 9 5.56 -14.81 -6.75
CA VAL A 9 6.32 -13.63 -7.17
C VAL A 9 5.77 -12.38 -6.49
N ALA A 10 4.44 -12.25 -6.41
CA ALA A 10 3.81 -11.14 -5.72
C ALA A 10 4.21 -11.06 -4.25
N ASP A 11 4.24 -12.18 -3.54
CA ASP A 11 4.64 -12.24 -2.13
C ASP A 11 6.10 -11.82 -1.96
N LEU A 12 6.99 -12.28 -2.84
CA LEU A 12 8.40 -11.90 -2.82
C LEU A 12 8.57 -10.41 -3.07
N ILE A 13 7.86 -9.87 -4.06
CA ILE A 13 7.90 -8.44 -4.39
C ILE A 13 7.42 -7.61 -3.20
N GLN A 14 6.32 -7.99 -2.58
CA GLN A 14 5.79 -7.28 -1.42
C GLN A 14 6.82 -7.22 -0.29
N LYS A 15 7.43 -8.34 0.01
CA LYS A 15 8.45 -8.43 1.06
C LYS A 15 9.65 -7.52 0.74
N GLU A 16 10.17 -7.61 -0.48
CA GLU A 16 11.35 -6.86 -0.87
C GLU A 16 11.10 -5.35 -0.91
N ILE A 17 9.97 -4.93 -1.47
CA ILE A 17 9.64 -3.49 -1.52
C ILE A 17 9.39 -2.94 -0.13
N SER A 18 8.72 -3.70 0.75
CA SER A 18 8.51 -3.28 2.14
C SER A 18 9.84 -3.05 2.85
N GLN A 19 10.81 -3.92 2.63
CA GLN A 19 12.16 -3.75 3.19
C GLN A 19 12.88 -2.54 2.59
N MET A 20 12.75 -2.31 1.29
CA MET A 20 13.34 -1.15 0.63
C MET A 20 12.82 0.15 1.19
N LEU A 21 11.51 0.24 1.45
CA LEU A 21 10.89 1.44 2.01
C LEU A 21 11.45 1.78 3.39
N VAL A 22 11.79 0.76 4.17
CA VAL A 22 12.35 0.95 5.52
C VAL A 22 13.84 1.26 5.48
N LYS A 23 14.60 0.57 4.62
CA LYS A 23 16.07 0.56 4.70
C LYS A 23 16.78 1.33 3.60
N SER A 24 16.23 1.35 2.39
CA SER A 24 16.99 1.78 1.21
C SER A 24 16.43 3.02 0.53
N ILE A 25 15.12 3.19 0.52
CA ILE A 25 14.50 4.33 -0.13
C ILE A 25 14.45 5.49 0.86
N LYS A 26 15.26 6.52 0.61
CA LYS A 26 15.37 7.69 1.47
C LYS A 26 14.90 8.94 0.74
N ASP A 27 13.62 8.99 0.48
CA ASP A 27 13.00 10.16 -0.16
C ASP A 27 12.13 10.87 0.90
N PRO A 28 12.42 12.14 1.21
CA PRO A 28 11.65 12.86 2.23
C PRO A 28 10.18 13.06 1.87
N ARG A 29 9.81 12.90 0.60
CA ARG A 29 8.42 12.97 0.17
C ARG A 29 7.62 11.74 0.59
N ILE A 30 8.30 10.60 0.84
CA ILE A 30 7.67 9.35 1.23
C ILE A 30 7.53 9.32 2.75
N GLY A 31 6.29 9.35 3.23
CA GLY A 31 5.99 9.28 4.66
C GLY A 31 5.78 7.84 5.14
N PHE A 32 4.79 7.64 6.00
CA PHE A 32 4.47 6.31 6.51
C PHE A 32 3.65 5.54 5.48
N VAL A 33 4.37 4.81 4.62
CA VAL A 33 3.79 4.01 3.54
C VAL A 33 3.83 2.53 3.92
N THR A 34 2.71 1.86 3.73
CA THR A 34 2.59 0.41 3.92
C THR A 34 2.16 -0.22 2.60
N ILE A 35 2.86 -1.24 2.15
CA ILE A 35 2.43 -2.01 0.98
C ILE A 35 1.32 -2.94 1.43
N THR A 36 0.13 -2.77 0.86
CA THR A 36 -1.05 -3.53 1.27
C THR A 36 -1.21 -4.83 0.50
N ARG A 37 -0.87 -4.82 -0.78
CA ARG A 37 -0.92 -6.01 -1.62
C ARG A 37 -0.12 -5.78 -2.89
N VAL A 38 0.20 -6.87 -3.58
CA VAL A 38 0.86 -6.82 -4.88
C VAL A 38 0.13 -7.77 -5.81
N ASN A 39 -0.25 -7.27 -6.98
CA ASN A 39 -0.85 -8.07 -8.05
C ASN A 39 0.14 -8.18 -9.19
N VAL A 40 0.53 -9.40 -9.52
CA VAL A 40 1.44 -9.67 -10.62
C VAL A 40 0.66 -10.33 -11.75
N SER A 41 0.86 -9.86 -12.98
CA SER A 41 0.23 -10.46 -14.16
C SER A 41 0.70 -11.90 -14.35
N GLU A 42 -0.08 -12.71 -15.04
CA GLU A 42 0.23 -14.14 -15.26
C GLU A 42 1.58 -14.35 -15.93
N ASP A 43 1.95 -13.47 -16.84
CA ASP A 43 3.25 -13.51 -17.53
C ASP A 43 4.39 -12.91 -16.68
N CYS A 44 4.10 -12.44 -15.47
CA CYS A 44 5.05 -11.83 -14.55
C CYS A 44 5.75 -10.58 -15.09
N ARG A 45 5.13 -9.88 -16.04
CA ARG A 45 5.72 -8.67 -16.64
C ARG A 45 5.26 -7.37 -16.01
N LEU A 46 4.13 -7.40 -15.31
CA LEU A 46 3.57 -6.21 -14.66
C LEU A 46 3.25 -6.53 -13.20
N ALA A 47 3.71 -5.69 -12.30
CA ALA A 47 3.41 -5.76 -10.88
C ALA A 47 2.73 -4.46 -10.44
N LYS A 48 1.48 -4.56 -10.02
CA LYS A 48 0.77 -3.46 -9.37
C LYS A 48 0.99 -3.56 -7.88
N VAL A 49 1.64 -2.55 -7.32
CA VAL A 49 1.99 -2.48 -5.91
C VAL A 49 1.05 -1.49 -5.24
N TYR A 50 0.12 -2.02 -4.47
CA TYR A 50 -0.85 -1.20 -3.75
C TYR A 50 -0.28 -0.77 -2.41
N PHE A 51 -0.55 0.47 -2.04
CA PHE A 51 -0.02 1.03 -0.80
C PHE A 51 -1.05 1.91 -0.11
N SER A 52 -0.89 2.05 1.20
CA SER A 52 -1.62 3.03 2.00
C SER A 52 -0.63 4.01 2.61
N VAL A 53 -1.11 5.19 2.96
CA VAL A 53 -0.30 6.23 3.59
C VAL A 53 -1.04 6.71 4.84
N ALA A 54 -0.35 6.67 5.97
CA ALA A 54 -0.86 7.27 7.20
C ALA A 54 -0.54 8.75 7.18
N GLY A 55 -1.55 9.59 7.36
CA GLY A 55 -1.37 11.03 7.40
C GLY A 55 -2.41 11.80 6.61
N THR A 56 -2.09 13.05 6.33
CA THR A 56 -2.98 13.98 5.63
C THR A 56 -3.03 13.69 4.13
N LEU A 57 -3.99 14.33 3.45
CA LEU A 57 -4.08 14.26 1.99
C LEU A 57 -2.80 14.77 1.32
N GLU A 58 -2.22 15.85 1.85
CA GLU A 58 -0.96 16.40 1.34
C GLU A 58 0.19 15.42 1.49
N GLU A 59 0.27 14.75 2.63
CA GLU A 59 1.28 13.73 2.88
C GLU A 59 1.11 12.54 1.93
N ARG A 60 -0.14 12.16 1.65
CA ARG A 60 -0.44 11.12 0.67
C ARG A 60 0.03 11.51 -0.73
N GLU A 61 -0.29 12.72 -1.18
CA GLU A 61 0.11 13.20 -2.50
C GLU A 61 1.64 13.28 -2.63
N SER A 62 2.30 13.73 -1.59
CA SER A 62 3.75 13.78 -1.52
C SER A 62 4.36 12.37 -1.63
N SER A 63 3.80 11.41 -0.89
CA SER A 63 4.24 10.00 -0.93
C SER A 63 4.05 9.38 -2.31
N VAL A 64 2.92 9.66 -2.97
CA VAL A 64 2.66 9.18 -4.33
C VAL A 64 3.75 9.65 -5.29
N LYS A 65 4.10 10.93 -5.23
CA LYS A 65 5.16 11.50 -6.07
C LYS A 65 6.51 10.86 -5.79
N GLY A 66 6.82 10.65 -4.51
CA GLY A 66 8.06 10.02 -4.10
C GLY A 66 8.15 8.57 -4.59
N LEU A 67 7.08 7.80 -4.44
CA LEU A 67 7.03 6.42 -4.91
C LEU A 67 7.14 6.33 -6.43
N ASP A 68 6.45 7.21 -7.15
CA ASP A 68 6.55 7.24 -8.61
C ASP A 68 7.97 7.51 -9.07
N SER A 69 8.66 8.43 -8.41
CA SER A 69 10.07 8.71 -8.70
C SER A 69 10.97 7.54 -8.34
N ALA A 70 10.62 6.74 -7.35
CA ALA A 70 11.44 5.62 -6.89
C ALA A 70 11.24 4.34 -7.70
N LYS A 71 10.24 4.27 -8.57
CA LYS A 71 9.89 3.00 -9.25
C LYS A 71 11.03 2.42 -10.09
N GLY A 72 11.84 3.24 -10.71
CA GLY A 72 13.02 2.79 -11.47
C GLY A 72 14.05 2.13 -10.58
N TYR A 73 14.32 2.74 -9.43
CA TYR A 73 15.21 2.17 -8.42
C TYR A 73 14.66 0.84 -7.89
N VAL A 74 13.37 0.82 -7.57
CA VAL A 74 12.70 -0.39 -7.07
C VAL A 74 12.83 -1.53 -8.08
N ARG A 75 12.55 -1.26 -9.35
CA ARG A 75 12.65 -2.27 -10.41
C ARG A 75 14.07 -2.81 -10.51
N LYS A 76 15.06 -1.95 -10.50
CA LYS A 76 16.48 -2.32 -10.56
C LYS A 76 16.86 -3.20 -9.37
N GLU A 77 16.48 -2.80 -8.16
CA GLU A 77 16.77 -3.57 -6.96
C GLU A 77 16.06 -4.91 -6.93
N LEU A 78 14.82 -4.98 -7.40
CA LEU A 78 14.11 -6.25 -7.53
C LEU A 78 14.85 -7.20 -8.46
N GLY A 79 15.36 -6.70 -9.57
CA GLY A 79 16.14 -7.51 -10.51
C GLY A 79 17.41 -8.09 -9.89
N ARG A 80 17.98 -7.40 -8.91
CA ARG A 80 19.15 -7.88 -8.17
C ARG A 80 18.80 -8.88 -7.07
N ARG A 81 17.66 -8.70 -6.43
CA ARG A 81 17.27 -9.47 -5.24
C ARG A 81 16.45 -10.72 -5.57
N ILE A 82 15.68 -10.67 -6.64
CA ILE A 82 14.80 -11.76 -7.05
C ILE A 82 15.27 -12.29 -8.41
N ARG A 83 15.52 -13.59 -8.48
CA ARG A 83 15.92 -14.22 -9.75
C ARG A 83 14.67 -14.54 -10.56
N LEU A 84 14.28 -13.59 -11.40
CA LEU A 84 13.19 -13.76 -12.33
C LEU A 84 13.72 -13.69 -13.76
N ARG A 85 13.04 -14.38 -14.66
CA ARG A 85 13.36 -14.32 -16.08
C ARG A 85 13.28 -12.90 -16.61
N TYR A 86 12.26 -12.17 -16.16
CA TYR A 86 12.07 -10.76 -16.48
C TYR A 86 11.74 -10.02 -15.19
N THR A 87 12.33 -8.86 -15.00
CA THR A 87 11.93 -7.98 -13.89
C THR A 87 10.64 -7.28 -14.28
N PRO A 88 9.57 -7.42 -13.50
CA PRO A 88 8.31 -6.79 -13.85
C PRO A 88 8.41 -5.27 -13.87
N GLU A 89 7.59 -4.65 -14.70
CA GLU A 89 7.33 -3.23 -14.61
C GLU A 89 6.55 -2.96 -13.33
N ILE A 90 6.93 -1.92 -12.59
CA ILE A 90 6.31 -1.60 -11.31
C ILE A 90 5.35 -0.41 -11.48
N ILE A 91 4.12 -0.59 -11.00
CA ILE A 91 3.14 0.49 -10.91
C ILE A 91 2.73 0.59 -9.44
N PHE A 92 2.96 1.74 -8.83
CA PHE A 92 2.46 2.03 -7.49
C PHE A 92 1.06 2.61 -7.60
N GLN A 93 0.15 2.04 -6.83
CA GLN A 93 -1.24 2.49 -6.81
C GLN A 93 -1.73 2.61 -5.38
N PHE A 94 -2.35 3.74 -5.07
CA PHE A 94 -2.97 3.95 -3.76
C PHE A 94 -4.12 2.96 -3.57
N ASP A 95 -4.15 2.32 -2.40
CA ASP A 95 -5.21 1.36 -2.06
C ASP A 95 -6.28 2.05 -1.21
N PRO A 96 -7.45 2.34 -1.77
CA PRO A 96 -8.51 3.03 -1.03
C PRO A 96 -9.22 2.13 -0.02
N SER A 97 -9.02 0.81 -0.07
CA SER A 97 -9.74 -0.13 0.78
C SER A 97 -9.47 0.09 2.27
N ILE A 98 -8.23 0.39 2.64
CA ILE A 98 -7.85 0.66 4.03
C ILE A 98 -8.43 1.99 4.51
N GLU A 99 -8.34 3.02 3.68
CA GLU A 99 -8.93 4.33 3.97
C GLU A 99 -10.44 4.23 4.16
N TYR A 100 -11.10 3.48 3.28
CA TYR A 100 -12.53 3.22 3.38
C TYR A 100 -12.88 2.52 4.71
N SER A 101 -12.13 1.52 5.08
CA SER A 101 -12.33 0.77 6.33
C SER A 101 -12.18 1.66 7.56
N ILE A 102 -11.18 2.50 7.59
CA ILE A 102 -10.94 3.46 8.68
C ILE A 102 -12.11 4.45 8.75
N HIS A 103 -12.53 4.98 7.62
CA HIS A 103 -13.64 5.92 7.54
C HIS A 103 -14.94 5.30 8.05
N MET A 104 -15.23 4.07 7.65
CA MET A 104 -16.41 3.35 8.14
C MET A 104 -16.35 3.11 9.64
N GLU A 105 -15.18 2.78 10.16
CA GLU A 105 -14.97 2.60 11.59
C GLU A 105 -15.22 3.89 12.37
N GLU A 106 -14.71 5.00 11.88
CA GLU A 106 -14.95 6.33 12.45
C GLU A 106 -16.43 6.70 12.45
N LEU A 107 -17.14 6.40 11.37
CA LEU A 107 -18.58 6.63 11.27
C LEU A 107 -19.35 5.78 12.29
N ILE A 108 -18.99 4.52 12.44
CA ILE A 108 -19.61 3.62 13.42
C ILE A 108 -19.39 4.14 14.84
N GLN A 109 -18.18 4.55 15.17
CA GLN A 109 -17.88 5.14 16.48
C GLN A 109 -18.66 6.42 16.73
N SER A 110 -18.78 7.27 15.71
CA SER A 110 -19.57 8.50 15.78
C SER A 110 -21.04 8.20 16.07
N ILE A 111 -21.63 7.22 15.40
CA ILE A 111 -23.01 6.79 15.62
C ILE A 111 -23.19 6.28 17.05
N HIS A 112 -22.26 5.48 17.56
CA HIS A 112 -22.29 4.97 18.92
C HIS A 112 -22.25 6.11 19.94
N ARG A 113 -21.39 7.08 19.75
CA ARG A 113 -21.30 8.25 20.64
C ARG A 113 -22.60 9.05 20.66
N GLU A 114 -23.22 9.25 19.51
CA GLU A 114 -24.52 9.93 19.41
C GLU A 114 -25.63 9.15 20.13
N LYS A 115 -25.65 7.84 19.99
CA LYS A 115 -26.62 6.99 20.69
C LYS A 115 -26.44 7.05 22.19
N GLU A 116 -25.23 7.03 22.69
CA GLU A 116 -24.93 7.13 24.11
C GLU A 116 -25.36 8.49 24.67
N ALA A 117 -25.06 9.58 23.96
CA ALA A 117 -25.48 10.92 24.35
C ALA A 117 -26.99 11.03 24.38
N ASN A 118 -27.68 10.53 23.35
CA ASN A 118 -29.15 10.54 23.29
C ASN A 118 -29.77 9.62 24.34
N GLY A 119 -29.13 8.50 24.61
CA GLY A 119 -29.54 7.56 25.65
C GLY A 119 -29.46 8.20 27.03
N ASP A 120 -28.38 8.92 27.32
CA ASP A 120 -28.18 9.64 28.58
C ASP A 120 -29.25 10.76 28.75
N GLU A 121 -29.53 11.50 27.69
CA GLU A 121 -30.57 12.52 27.70
C GLU A 121 -31.94 11.92 27.95
N LYS A 122 -32.24 10.77 27.38
CA LYS A 122 -33.51 10.07 27.58
C LYS A 122 -33.62 9.40 28.96
N GLY A 123 -32.46 9.06 29.53
CA GLY A 123 -32.38 8.46 30.85
C GLY A 123 -32.66 9.42 31.98
N ASN A 124 -32.64 10.69 31.69
CA ASN A 124 -32.95 11.76 32.65
C ASN A 124 -34.42 12.10 32.62
#